data_95a0e7693fcb5b968e1694a992ec23e8
#
_entry.id   95a0e7693fcb5b968e1694a992ec23e8
#
_cell.length_a   1.000
_cell.length_b   1.000
_cell.length_c   1.000
_cell.angle_alpha   90.00
_cell.angle_beta   90.00
_cell.angle_gamma   90.00
#
_symmetry.space_group_name_H-M   'P 1'
#
loop_
_entity.id
_entity.type
_entity.pdbx_description
1 polymer ?
#
loop_
_entity_poly.entity_id
_entity_poly.type
_entity_poly.pdbx_seq_one_letter_code
_entity_poly.pdbx_strand_id
1 'polypeptide(L)'
;MFKFLETFMVVYKTRSFSLAAQQLFITQPTVSNQIKQLETQLHTELFERRSRREMTPTKAADLLHQKAGKILDNWQEVSEQITHLENQATPKIRFGISQTVSRILFSKIARDMTDNLPEINFDVTVSNSEGVLNQLETYKIDLGIIEKPLVTKNIKRLSIGKDQLVKAGVDTGIWITREPGSGIGYYTDQYFREADVQPKKLIHVNNSGLMRRIVSQGVGQALLSNRDVPDGVQTTALGDHFSRDFYLLIREENATDPVMIALAKLIHQTANNVNPVE
;
A
#
# COMPACT_ATOMS: atom_id res chain seq x y z
N MET A 1 -5.97 1.00 28.33
CA MET A 1 -5.90 -0.11 27.35
C MET A 1 -5.08 0.27 26.14
N PHE A 2 -5.38 1.32 25.38
CA PHE A 2 -4.66 1.68 24.14
C PHE A 2 -3.15 1.84 24.33
N LYS A 3 -2.70 2.57 25.37
CA LYS A 3 -1.28 2.69 25.71
C LYS A 3 -0.57 1.33 25.93
N PHE A 4 -1.28 0.32 26.44
CA PHE A 4 -0.73 -1.02 26.60
C PHE A 4 -0.59 -1.74 25.27
N LEU A 5 -1.56 -1.54 24.35
CA LEU A 5 -1.48 -2.07 22.98
C LEU A 5 -0.33 -1.43 22.18
N GLU A 6 -0.14 -0.12 22.27
CA GLU A 6 1.00 0.58 21.67
C GLU A 6 2.33 0.00 22.16
N THR A 7 2.46 -0.13 23.49
CA THR A 7 3.64 -0.73 24.10
C THR A 7 3.84 -2.17 23.64
N PHE A 8 2.77 -2.96 23.56
CA PHE A 8 2.82 -4.32 23.06
C PHE A 8 3.32 -4.38 21.61
N MET A 9 2.82 -3.51 20.71
CA MET A 9 3.24 -3.47 19.31
C MET A 9 4.75 -3.21 19.17
N VAL A 10 5.29 -2.29 19.98
CA VAL A 10 6.73 -2.00 19.98
C VAL A 10 7.54 -3.16 20.55
N VAL A 11 7.09 -3.76 21.66
CA VAL A 11 7.75 -4.93 22.28
C VAL A 11 7.72 -6.14 21.33
N TYR A 12 6.59 -6.38 20.67
CA TYR A 12 6.45 -7.45 19.68
C TYR A 12 7.44 -7.30 18.53
N LYS A 13 7.63 -6.07 18.02
CA LYS A 13 8.56 -5.75 16.93
C LYS A 13 10.03 -5.83 17.35
N THR A 14 10.38 -5.28 18.52
CA THR A 14 11.75 -5.19 18.98
C THR A 14 12.27 -6.45 19.64
N ARG A 15 11.38 -7.34 20.09
CA ARG A 15 11.70 -8.55 20.89
C ARG A 15 12.52 -8.24 22.15
N SER A 16 12.42 -7.00 22.65
CA SER A 16 13.22 -6.52 23.77
C SER A 16 12.50 -5.42 24.54
N PHE A 17 12.30 -5.63 25.85
CA PHE A 17 11.72 -4.60 26.74
C PHE A 17 12.59 -3.34 26.83
N SER A 18 13.91 -3.51 26.80
CA SER A 18 14.84 -2.38 26.89
C SER A 18 14.84 -1.53 25.61
N LEU A 19 14.84 -2.17 24.41
CA LEU A 19 14.73 -1.46 23.15
C LEU A 19 13.36 -0.80 22.99
N ALA A 20 12.30 -1.45 23.41
CA ALA A 20 10.96 -0.88 23.41
C ALA A 20 10.88 0.36 24.33
N ALA A 21 11.50 0.29 25.51
CA ALA A 21 11.57 1.40 26.43
C ALA A 21 12.27 2.63 25.82
N GLN A 22 13.38 2.40 25.13
CA GLN A 22 14.10 3.46 24.40
C GLN A 22 13.24 4.08 23.29
N GLN A 23 12.57 3.26 22.46
CA GLN A 23 11.72 3.75 21.38
C GLN A 23 10.49 4.52 21.86
N LEU A 24 9.96 4.14 23.04
CA LEU A 24 8.79 4.78 23.64
C LEU A 24 9.14 5.93 24.58
N PHE A 25 10.44 6.22 24.79
CA PHE A 25 10.92 7.24 25.74
C PHE A 25 10.38 7.06 27.16
N ILE A 26 10.28 5.81 27.62
CA ILE A 26 9.86 5.42 28.98
C ILE A 26 10.86 4.46 29.61
N THR A 27 10.69 4.15 30.90
CA THR A 27 11.58 3.20 31.59
C THR A 27 11.22 1.76 31.28
N GLN A 28 12.21 0.86 31.30
CA GLN A 28 11.98 -0.58 31.09
C GLN A 28 11.01 -1.19 32.13
N PRO A 29 11.04 -0.83 33.43
CA PRO A 29 10.02 -1.27 34.39
C PRO A 29 8.60 -0.85 33.98
N THR A 30 8.43 0.36 33.40
CA THR A 30 7.14 0.83 32.89
C THR A 30 6.64 -0.05 31.74
N VAL A 31 7.50 -0.38 30.76
CA VAL A 31 7.16 -1.30 29.68
C VAL A 31 6.74 -2.67 30.22
N SER A 32 7.55 -3.23 31.14
CA SER A 32 7.25 -4.54 31.74
C SER A 32 5.92 -4.56 32.48
N ASN A 33 5.61 -3.48 33.22
CA ASN A 33 4.34 -3.35 33.94
C ASN A 33 3.15 -3.22 32.96
N GLN A 34 3.28 -2.43 31.89
CA GLN A 34 2.22 -2.27 30.89
C GLN A 34 1.91 -3.58 30.16
N ILE A 35 2.94 -4.35 29.80
CA ILE A 35 2.75 -5.71 29.22
C ILE A 35 2.06 -6.63 30.21
N LYS A 36 2.51 -6.66 31.47
CA LYS A 36 1.89 -7.47 32.51
C LYS A 36 0.42 -7.12 32.75
N GLN A 37 0.08 -5.83 32.71
CA GLN A 37 -1.32 -5.39 32.83
C GLN A 37 -2.14 -5.85 31.64
N LEU A 38 -1.61 -5.80 30.42
CA LEU A 38 -2.27 -6.30 29.22
C LEU A 38 -2.49 -7.81 29.28
N GLU A 39 -1.48 -8.57 29.69
CA GLU A 39 -1.56 -10.02 29.92
C GLU A 39 -2.61 -10.38 30.96
N THR A 40 -2.69 -9.60 32.04
CA THR A 40 -3.72 -9.77 33.08
C THR A 40 -5.13 -9.51 32.54
N GLN A 41 -5.32 -8.46 31.73
CA GLN A 41 -6.62 -8.16 31.08
C GLN A 41 -7.05 -9.24 30.09
N LEU A 42 -6.09 -9.85 29.41
CA LEU A 42 -6.34 -10.90 28.41
C LEU A 42 -6.37 -12.32 29.02
N HIS A 43 -6.07 -12.44 30.31
CA HIS A 43 -5.95 -13.71 31.03
C HIS A 43 -5.02 -14.72 30.34
N THR A 44 -3.94 -14.22 29.69
CA THR A 44 -2.97 -15.04 28.97
C THR A 44 -1.61 -14.36 28.88
N GLU A 45 -0.54 -15.15 28.79
CA GLU A 45 0.81 -14.65 28.53
C GLU A 45 0.99 -14.33 27.04
N LEU A 46 1.59 -13.19 26.75
CA LEU A 46 1.91 -12.77 25.40
C LEU A 46 3.37 -13.08 25.03
N PHE A 47 4.24 -13.18 26.02
CA PHE A 47 5.65 -13.45 25.78
C PHE A 47 6.19 -14.55 26.72
N GLU A 48 6.86 -15.55 26.11
CA GLU A 48 7.61 -16.57 26.86
C GLU A 48 9.01 -16.06 27.17
N ARG A 49 9.44 -16.19 28.41
CA ARG A 49 10.80 -15.88 28.87
C ARG A 49 11.60 -17.17 29.00
N ARG A 50 12.12 -17.69 27.89
CA ARG A 50 12.92 -18.95 27.90
C ARG A 50 14.33 -18.78 28.43
N SER A 51 14.88 -17.56 28.44
CA SER A 51 16.17 -17.20 29.03
C SER A 51 16.28 -15.70 29.30
N ARG A 52 17.34 -15.25 29.99
CA ARG A 52 17.59 -13.79 30.23
C ARG A 52 17.80 -12.98 28.93
N ARG A 53 17.94 -13.62 27.76
CA ARG A 53 18.28 -12.97 26.48
C ARG A 53 17.27 -13.18 25.33
N GLU A 54 16.36 -14.16 25.45
CA GLU A 54 15.42 -14.47 24.36
C GLU A 54 13.98 -14.36 24.85
N MET A 55 13.24 -13.46 24.22
CA MET A 55 11.82 -13.27 24.39
C MET A 55 11.10 -13.68 23.12
N THR A 56 10.27 -14.72 23.22
CA THR A 56 9.48 -15.23 22.10
C THR A 56 8.00 -14.91 22.29
N PRO A 57 7.30 -14.39 21.26
CA PRO A 57 5.85 -14.23 21.35
C PRO A 57 5.15 -15.57 21.40
N THR A 58 4.04 -15.60 22.11
CA THR A 58 3.10 -16.73 22.11
C THR A 58 2.16 -16.65 20.91
N LYS A 59 1.42 -17.72 20.63
CA LYS A 59 0.33 -17.72 19.63
C LYS A 59 -0.73 -16.63 19.92
N ALA A 60 -0.96 -16.33 21.20
CA ALA A 60 -1.84 -15.25 21.63
C ALA A 60 -1.28 -13.88 21.23
N ALA A 61 0.04 -13.67 21.37
CA ALA A 61 0.70 -12.46 20.92
C ALA A 61 0.62 -12.30 19.39
N ASP A 62 0.79 -13.38 18.63
CA ASP A 62 0.67 -13.33 17.17
C ASP A 62 -0.74 -12.92 16.75
N LEU A 63 -1.77 -13.50 17.37
CA LEU A 63 -3.17 -13.12 17.12
C LEU A 63 -3.44 -11.67 17.51
N LEU A 64 -2.95 -11.25 18.70
CA LEU A 64 -3.11 -9.87 19.16
C LEU A 64 -2.42 -8.90 18.21
N HIS A 65 -1.20 -9.19 17.78
CA HIS A 65 -0.45 -8.34 16.85
C HIS A 65 -1.21 -8.13 15.53
N GLN A 66 -1.84 -9.17 14.97
CA GLN A 66 -2.66 -9.07 13.76
C GLN A 66 -3.89 -8.14 13.94
N LYS A 67 -4.42 -8.02 15.16
CA LYS A 67 -5.64 -7.26 15.44
C LYS A 67 -5.37 -5.91 16.10
N ALA A 68 -4.31 -5.79 16.89
CA ALA A 68 -4.02 -4.59 17.68
C ALA A 68 -3.79 -3.33 16.80
N GLY A 69 -3.15 -3.49 15.64
CA GLY A 69 -3.00 -2.40 14.68
C GLY A 69 -4.35 -1.78 14.31
N LYS A 70 -5.31 -2.61 13.91
CA LYS A 70 -6.67 -2.15 13.56
C LYS A 70 -7.39 -1.44 14.71
N ILE A 71 -7.22 -1.93 15.93
CA ILE A 71 -7.84 -1.32 17.12
C ILE A 71 -7.26 0.08 17.37
N LEU A 72 -5.93 0.21 17.24
CA LEU A 72 -5.24 1.49 17.44
C LEU A 72 -5.58 2.49 16.33
N ASP A 73 -5.59 2.03 15.08
CA ASP A 73 -5.92 2.87 13.93
C ASP A 73 -7.38 3.36 14.01
N ASN A 74 -8.34 2.49 14.37
CA ASN A 74 -9.74 2.87 14.57
C ASN A 74 -9.90 3.86 15.73
N TRP A 75 -9.15 3.67 16.82
CA TRP A 75 -9.18 4.63 17.94
C TRP A 75 -8.64 6.00 17.52
N GLN A 76 -7.55 6.03 16.78
CA GLN A 76 -6.99 7.25 16.23
C GLN A 76 -8.01 7.97 15.35
N GLU A 77 -8.66 7.24 14.45
CA GLU A 77 -9.70 7.76 13.56
C GLU A 77 -10.88 8.35 14.32
N VAL A 78 -11.41 7.64 15.33
CA VAL A 78 -12.49 8.15 16.18
C VAL A 78 -12.06 9.39 16.94
N SER A 79 -10.84 9.41 17.47
CA SER A 79 -10.30 10.57 18.19
C SER A 79 -10.16 11.78 17.28
N GLU A 80 -9.69 11.59 16.04
CA GLU A 80 -9.62 12.63 15.02
C GLU A 80 -11.02 13.14 14.64
N GLN A 81 -11.97 12.25 14.40
CA GLN A 81 -13.37 12.61 14.08
C GLN A 81 -14.01 13.43 15.21
N ILE A 82 -13.83 13.05 16.46
CA ILE A 82 -14.33 13.84 17.62
C ILE A 82 -13.71 15.23 17.66
N THR A 83 -12.40 15.32 17.46
CA THR A 83 -11.70 16.61 17.41
C THR A 83 -12.19 17.48 16.24
N HIS A 84 -12.53 16.86 15.12
CA HIS A 84 -13.09 17.53 13.96
C HIS A 84 -14.52 18.05 14.21
N LEU A 85 -15.35 17.31 14.95
CA LEU A 85 -16.70 17.78 15.34
C LEU A 85 -16.63 19.05 16.17
N GLU A 86 -15.65 19.20 17.07
CA GLU A 86 -15.48 20.38 17.91
C GLU A 86 -14.91 21.59 17.15
N ASN A 87 -14.10 21.37 16.12
CA ASN A 87 -13.32 22.43 15.46
C ASN A 87 -13.83 22.83 14.04
N GLN A 88 -14.99 22.33 13.57
CA GLN A 88 -15.46 22.52 12.18
C GLN A 88 -14.37 22.17 11.14
N ALA A 89 -13.51 21.22 11.43
CA ALA A 89 -12.42 20.88 10.55
C ALA A 89 -12.94 20.26 9.23
N THR A 90 -12.33 20.65 8.14
CA THR A 90 -12.64 20.15 6.80
C THR A 90 -12.51 18.62 6.75
N PRO A 91 -13.51 17.89 6.22
CA PRO A 91 -13.40 16.45 6.06
C PRO A 91 -12.13 16.07 5.31
N LYS A 92 -11.47 14.99 5.76
CA LYS A 92 -10.20 14.54 5.21
C LYS A 92 -10.30 13.11 4.72
N ILE A 93 -9.86 12.86 3.50
CA ILE A 93 -9.82 11.53 2.88
C ILE A 93 -8.37 11.13 2.63
N ARG A 94 -7.99 9.94 3.07
CA ARG A 94 -6.64 9.39 2.93
C ARG A 94 -6.60 8.42 1.76
N PHE A 95 -5.78 8.73 0.76
CA PHE A 95 -5.56 7.89 -0.42
C PHE A 95 -4.25 7.11 -0.32
N GLY A 96 -4.30 5.83 -0.69
CA GLY A 96 -3.12 5.05 -1.04
C GLY A 96 -3.12 4.76 -2.54
N ILE A 97 -2.03 5.07 -3.22
CA ILE A 97 -1.93 4.81 -4.66
C ILE A 97 -0.65 4.07 -5.00
N SER A 98 -0.73 3.21 -6.02
CA SER A 98 0.48 2.55 -6.53
C SER A 98 1.38 3.55 -7.24
N GLN A 99 2.66 3.20 -7.39
CA GLN A 99 3.60 4.06 -8.10
C GLN A 99 3.24 4.24 -9.59
N THR A 100 2.65 3.23 -10.21
CA THR A 100 2.14 3.35 -11.59
C THR A 100 0.99 4.35 -11.66
N VAL A 101 0.00 4.21 -10.77
CA VAL A 101 -1.15 5.11 -10.69
C VAL A 101 -0.72 6.56 -10.44
N SER A 102 0.25 6.77 -9.54
CA SER A 102 0.76 8.12 -9.22
C SER A 102 1.33 8.84 -10.45
N ARG A 103 1.87 8.08 -11.38
CA ARG A 103 2.52 8.64 -12.58
C ARG A 103 1.57 8.89 -13.73
N ILE A 104 0.62 8.01 -13.97
CA ILE A 104 -0.19 8.05 -15.19
C ILE A 104 -1.61 8.55 -14.97
N LEU A 105 -2.15 8.44 -13.78
CA LEU A 105 -3.58 8.65 -13.56
C LEU A 105 -3.88 9.70 -12.48
N PHE A 106 -3.12 9.68 -11.38
CA PHE A 106 -3.53 10.41 -10.19
C PHE A 106 -3.53 11.93 -10.33
N SER A 107 -2.67 12.52 -11.15
CA SER A 107 -2.67 13.98 -11.37
C SER A 107 -3.99 14.51 -11.93
N LYS A 108 -4.64 13.75 -12.82
CA LYS A 108 -5.96 14.09 -13.35
C LYS A 108 -7.06 13.87 -12.30
N ILE A 109 -6.99 12.74 -11.57
CA ILE A 109 -7.92 12.49 -10.45
C ILE A 109 -7.82 13.63 -9.43
N ALA A 110 -6.62 14.03 -9.04
CA ALA A 110 -6.42 15.11 -8.08
C ALA A 110 -7.02 16.45 -8.55
N ARG A 111 -6.87 16.79 -9.83
CA ARG A 111 -7.52 17.98 -10.42
C ARG A 111 -9.03 17.89 -10.29
N ASP A 112 -9.62 16.80 -10.79
CA ASP A 112 -11.07 16.61 -10.78
C ASP A 112 -11.64 16.59 -9.35
N MET A 113 -10.91 16.01 -8.38
CA MET A 113 -11.28 16.04 -6.97
C MET A 113 -11.27 17.48 -6.42
N THR A 114 -10.24 18.26 -6.73
CA THR A 114 -10.13 19.65 -6.28
C THR A 114 -11.25 20.51 -6.86
N ASP A 115 -11.60 20.31 -8.14
CA ASP A 115 -12.62 21.08 -8.82
C ASP A 115 -14.05 20.73 -8.38
N ASN A 116 -14.31 19.44 -8.05
CA ASN A 116 -15.67 18.97 -7.75
C ASN A 116 -15.93 18.75 -6.25
N LEU A 117 -14.90 18.71 -5.41
CA LEU A 117 -15.00 18.46 -3.96
C LEU A 117 -14.12 19.44 -3.15
N PRO A 118 -14.33 20.77 -3.32
CA PRO A 118 -13.46 21.79 -2.71
C PRO A 118 -13.49 21.77 -1.16
N GLU A 119 -14.54 21.20 -0.57
CA GLU A 119 -14.72 21.11 0.88
C GLU A 119 -13.99 19.92 1.50
N ILE A 120 -13.26 19.09 0.72
CA ILE A 120 -12.61 17.89 1.21
C ILE A 120 -11.10 18.02 1.07
N ASN A 121 -10.38 17.81 2.16
CA ASN A 121 -8.93 17.66 2.14
C ASN A 121 -8.51 16.24 1.77
N PHE A 122 -7.41 16.11 1.06
CA PHE A 122 -6.90 14.82 0.62
C PHE A 122 -5.45 14.62 1.06
N ASP A 123 -5.20 13.51 1.75
CA ASP A 123 -3.85 13.01 1.99
C ASP A 123 -3.54 11.87 1.04
N VAL A 124 -2.39 11.92 0.39
CA VAL A 124 -2.01 10.91 -0.61
C VAL A 124 -0.70 10.25 -0.25
N THR A 125 -0.73 8.93 -0.12
CA THR A 125 0.47 8.12 0.10
C THR A 125 0.75 7.24 -1.11
N VAL A 126 2.02 7.12 -1.48
CA VAL A 126 2.45 6.27 -2.60
C VAL A 126 3.18 5.05 -2.06
N SER A 127 2.76 3.86 -2.50
CA SER A 127 3.37 2.58 -2.12
C SER A 127 3.38 1.62 -3.32
N ASN A 128 3.71 0.34 -3.12
CA ASN A 128 3.38 -0.70 -4.09
C ASN A 128 1.95 -1.23 -3.84
N SER A 129 1.42 -2.05 -4.75
CA SER A 129 0.02 -2.51 -4.66
C SER A 129 -0.30 -3.27 -3.38
N GLU A 130 0.60 -4.13 -2.90
CA GLU A 130 0.41 -4.85 -1.62
C GLU A 130 0.50 -3.91 -0.41
N GLY A 131 1.40 -2.93 -0.46
CA GLY A 131 1.50 -1.90 0.57
C GLY A 131 0.25 -1.03 0.66
N VAL A 132 -0.36 -0.66 -0.49
CA VAL A 132 -1.66 0.05 -0.52
C VAL A 132 -2.76 -0.82 0.07
N LEU A 133 -2.85 -2.11 -0.31
CA LEU A 133 -3.84 -3.02 0.26
C LEU A 133 -3.67 -3.15 1.78
N ASN A 134 -2.44 -3.35 2.26
CA ASN A 134 -2.16 -3.44 3.70
C ASN A 134 -2.55 -2.15 4.45
N GLN A 135 -2.27 -0.97 3.88
CA GLN A 135 -2.68 0.30 4.48
C GLN A 135 -4.21 0.43 4.55
N LEU A 136 -4.94 -0.05 3.53
CA LEU A 136 -6.40 -0.06 3.53
C LEU A 136 -6.98 -1.05 4.56
N GLU A 137 -6.39 -2.25 4.67
CA GLU A 137 -6.77 -3.26 5.66
C GLU A 137 -6.47 -2.85 7.10
N THR A 138 -5.44 -2.02 7.29
CA THR A 138 -5.05 -1.48 8.61
C THR A 138 -5.60 -0.09 8.88
N TYR A 139 -6.57 0.39 8.11
CA TYR A 139 -7.28 1.67 8.29
C TYR A 139 -6.41 2.93 8.21
N LYS A 140 -5.20 2.82 7.66
CA LYS A 140 -4.30 3.96 7.43
C LYS A 140 -4.71 4.83 6.25
N ILE A 141 -5.48 4.26 5.34
CA ILE A 141 -6.08 4.94 4.20
C ILE A 141 -7.56 4.56 4.06
N ASP A 142 -8.32 5.39 3.38
CA ASP A 142 -9.76 5.22 3.17
C ASP A 142 -10.08 4.62 1.81
N LEU A 143 -9.26 4.95 0.81
CA LEU A 143 -9.35 4.50 -0.58
C LEU A 143 -7.98 4.06 -1.08
N GLY A 144 -7.96 3.01 -1.90
CA GLY A 144 -6.75 2.54 -2.58
C GLY A 144 -6.91 2.51 -4.10
N ILE A 145 -5.85 2.83 -4.87
CA ILE A 145 -5.84 2.61 -6.33
C ILE A 145 -4.59 1.84 -6.70
N ILE A 146 -4.77 0.67 -7.29
CA ILE A 146 -3.69 -0.27 -7.63
C ILE A 146 -3.89 -0.89 -9.02
N GLU A 147 -2.87 -1.59 -9.51
CA GLU A 147 -2.93 -2.34 -10.78
C GLU A 147 -2.64 -3.85 -10.61
N LYS A 148 -2.27 -4.33 -9.42
CA LYS A 148 -2.07 -5.76 -9.17
C LYS A 148 -3.41 -6.42 -8.86
N PRO A 149 -3.74 -7.58 -9.49
CA PRO A 149 -5.01 -8.28 -9.24
C PRO A 149 -4.95 -9.06 -7.91
N LEU A 150 -4.98 -8.33 -6.78
CA LEU A 150 -4.93 -8.93 -5.45
C LEU A 150 -6.29 -9.53 -5.06
N VAL A 151 -6.23 -10.68 -4.37
CA VAL A 151 -7.40 -11.26 -3.69
C VAL A 151 -7.60 -10.54 -2.37
N THR A 152 -8.81 -10.05 -2.13
CA THR A 152 -9.16 -9.26 -0.96
C THR A 152 -10.34 -9.88 -0.20
N LYS A 153 -10.38 -9.66 1.12
CA LYS A 153 -11.54 -9.97 1.97
C LYS A 153 -12.06 -8.67 2.56
N ASN A 154 -13.38 -8.47 2.57
CA ASN A 154 -14.04 -7.28 3.11
C ASN A 154 -13.62 -5.96 2.41
N ILE A 155 -13.07 -6.06 1.19
CA ILE A 155 -12.69 -4.91 0.37
C ILE A 155 -13.34 -5.06 -1.01
N LYS A 156 -14.17 -4.09 -1.35
CA LYS A 156 -14.76 -3.97 -2.68
C LYS A 156 -13.71 -3.50 -3.67
N ARG A 157 -13.57 -4.21 -4.77
CA ARG A 157 -12.66 -3.89 -5.87
C ARG A 157 -13.46 -3.52 -7.10
N LEU A 158 -13.24 -2.32 -7.63
CA LEU A 158 -13.90 -1.79 -8.82
C LEU A 158 -12.86 -1.53 -9.91
N SER A 159 -13.04 -2.09 -11.10
CA SER A 159 -12.23 -1.71 -12.27
C SER A 159 -12.59 -0.28 -12.67
N ILE A 160 -11.56 0.57 -12.82
CA ILE A 160 -11.71 1.99 -13.17
C ILE A 160 -11.05 2.35 -14.51
N GLY A 161 -10.42 1.41 -15.16
CA GLY A 161 -9.78 1.61 -16.46
C GLY A 161 -8.72 0.56 -16.74
N LYS A 162 -8.20 0.56 -17.97
CA LYS A 162 -7.19 -0.39 -18.43
C LYS A 162 -5.84 0.25 -18.68
N ASP A 163 -4.80 -0.54 -18.60
CA ASP A 163 -3.42 -0.18 -18.90
C ASP A 163 -2.76 -1.32 -19.70
N GLN A 164 -2.05 -0.97 -20.75
CA GLN A 164 -1.31 -1.92 -21.57
C GLN A 164 0.16 -1.88 -21.20
N LEU A 165 0.72 -3.04 -20.88
CA LEU A 165 2.16 -3.19 -20.68
C LEU A 165 2.89 -3.40 -22.00
N VAL A 166 4.09 -2.85 -22.08
CA VAL A 166 5.04 -3.04 -23.17
C VAL A 166 6.39 -3.45 -22.61
N LYS A 167 7.15 -4.17 -23.38
CA LYS A 167 8.58 -4.37 -23.12
C LYS A 167 9.33 -3.13 -23.63
N ALA A 168 10.08 -2.45 -22.78
CA ALA A 168 10.78 -1.20 -23.08
C ALA A 168 12.26 -1.33 -22.79
N GLY A 169 13.09 -0.70 -23.61
CA GLY A 169 14.54 -0.65 -23.46
C GLY A 169 15.30 -1.49 -24.48
N VAL A 170 16.63 -1.60 -24.27
CA VAL A 170 17.56 -2.29 -25.18
C VAL A 170 17.86 -3.70 -24.69
N ASP A 171 17.89 -4.68 -25.60
CA ASP A 171 18.22 -6.05 -25.24
C ASP A 171 19.73 -6.23 -25.00
N THR A 172 20.11 -6.07 -23.77
CA THR A 172 21.50 -6.33 -23.29
C THR A 172 21.60 -7.65 -22.52
N GLY A 173 20.49 -8.37 -22.39
CA GLY A 173 20.35 -9.51 -21.49
C GLY A 173 20.14 -9.10 -20.01
N ILE A 174 20.10 -7.79 -19.71
CA ILE A 174 19.83 -7.25 -18.37
C ILE A 174 18.36 -6.88 -18.28
N TRP A 175 17.70 -7.30 -17.20
CA TRP A 175 16.34 -6.90 -16.89
C TRP A 175 16.27 -6.06 -15.62
N ILE A 176 15.46 -5.02 -15.67
CA ILE A 176 15.15 -4.17 -14.53
C ILE A 176 13.72 -4.51 -14.10
N THR A 177 13.54 -4.92 -12.86
CA THR A 177 12.22 -5.26 -12.30
C THR A 177 11.98 -4.55 -10.99
N ARG A 178 10.73 -4.59 -10.56
CA ARG A 178 10.30 -4.01 -9.31
C ARG A 178 10.34 -5.04 -8.18
N GLU A 179 10.31 -4.53 -6.97
CA GLU A 179 10.23 -5.32 -5.75
C GLU A 179 8.97 -6.21 -5.71
N PRO A 180 9.00 -7.32 -4.94
CA PRO A 180 7.80 -8.09 -4.65
C PRO A 180 6.67 -7.21 -4.10
N GLY A 181 5.42 -7.52 -4.45
CA GLY A 181 4.25 -6.73 -4.04
C GLY A 181 3.87 -5.61 -5.02
N SER A 182 4.75 -5.26 -5.98
CA SER A 182 4.39 -4.31 -7.06
C SER A 182 3.63 -4.99 -8.19
N GLY A 183 2.79 -4.24 -8.89
CA GLY A 183 2.11 -4.74 -10.11
C GLY A 183 3.10 -5.04 -11.23
N ILE A 184 4.07 -4.16 -11.46
CA ILE A 184 5.10 -4.38 -12.51
C ILE A 184 5.95 -5.63 -12.19
N GLY A 185 6.36 -5.84 -10.94
CA GLY A 185 7.08 -7.06 -10.56
C GLY A 185 6.26 -8.31 -10.85
N TYR A 186 4.99 -8.32 -10.47
CA TYR A 186 4.07 -9.44 -10.73
C TYR A 186 3.98 -9.78 -12.25
N TYR A 187 3.76 -8.79 -13.11
CA TYR A 187 3.66 -9.00 -14.56
C TYR A 187 5.01 -9.30 -15.20
N THR A 188 6.12 -8.82 -14.65
CA THR A 188 7.47 -9.19 -15.12
C THR A 188 7.75 -10.68 -14.86
N ASP A 189 7.40 -11.17 -13.67
CA ASP A 189 7.53 -12.60 -13.33
C ASP A 189 6.61 -13.47 -14.19
N GLN A 190 5.42 -12.99 -14.53
CA GLN A 190 4.52 -13.66 -15.47
C GLN A 190 5.14 -13.74 -16.86
N TYR A 191 5.65 -12.61 -17.36
CA TYR A 191 6.30 -12.55 -18.67
C TYR A 191 7.50 -13.50 -18.78
N PHE A 192 8.33 -13.57 -17.75
CA PHE A 192 9.48 -14.48 -17.73
C PHE A 192 9.05 -15.93 -17.84
N ARG A 193 7.98 -16.33 -17.16
CA ARG A 193 7.44 -17.70 -17.24
C ARG A 193 6.84 -18.02 -18.61
N GLU A 194 6.08 -17.10 -19.19
CA GLU A 194 5.34 -17.33 -20.44
C GLU A 194 6.26 -17.29 -21.67
N ALA A 195 7.24 -16.41 -21.68
CA ALA A 195 8.18 -16.23 -22.78
C ALA A 195 9.52 -16.97 -22.58
N ASP A 196 9.61 -17.82 -21.55
CA ASP A 196 10.83 -18.56 -21.17
C ASP A 196 12.08 -17.66 -21.11
N VAL A 197 11.91 -16.45 -20.55
CA VAL A 197 12.99 -15.48 -20.45
C VAL A 197 13.87 -15.81 -19.26
N GLN A 198 15.16 -16.01 -19.51
CA GLN A 198 16.20 -16.20 -18.50
C GLN A 198 17.17 -15.01 -18.54
N PRO A 199 17.00 -13.99 -17.70
CA PRO A 199 17.87 -12.83 -17.70
C PRO A 199 19.33 -13.20 -17.36
N LYS A 200 20.29 -12.66 -18.11
CA LYS A 200 21.70 -12.77 -17.74
C LYS A 200 22.01 -12.04 -16.42
N LYS A 201 21.27 -10.96 -16.16
CA LYS A 201 21.36 -10.17 -14.94
C LYS A 201 20.01 -9.53 -14.61
N LEU A 202 19.69 -9.51 -13.33
CA LEU A 202 18.48 -8.89 -12.80
C LEU A 202 18.82 -7.71 -11.89
N ILE A 203 18.21 -6.56 -12.13
CA ILE A 203 18.32 -5.37 -11.28
C ILE A 203 16.95 -5.14 -10.63
N HIS A 204 16.87 -5.33 -9.31
CA HIS A 204 15.67 -5.04 -8.54
C HIS A 204 15.69 -3.61 -8.04
N VAL A 205 14.61 -2.87 -8.25
CA VAL A 205 14.40 -1.52 -7.74
C VAL A 205 13.05 -1.40 -7.06
N ASN A 206 12.94 -0.53 -6.08
CA ASN A 206 11.69 -0.23 -5.37
C ASN A 206 11.05 1.12 -5.77
N ASN A 207 11.49 1.68 -6.89
CA ASN A 207 11.04 2.97 -7.38
C ASN A 207 10.84 2.96 -8.90
N SER A 208 9.62 3.28 -9.37
CA SER A 208 9.29 3.31 -10.80
C SER A 208 10.04 4.40 -11.57
N GLY A 209 10.27 5.54 -10.95
CA GLY A 209 11.05 6.62 -11.58
C GLY A 209 12.50 6.22 -11.81
N LEU A 210 13.11 5.53 -10.83
CA LEU A 210 14.46 4.97 -10.97
C LEU A 210 14.51 3.92 -12.07
N MET A 211 13.52 2.99 -12.11
CA MET A 211 13.43 1.96 -13.15
C MET A 211 13.40 2.59 -14.55
N ARG A 212 12.54 3.58 -14.77
CA ARG A 212 12.45 4.32 -16.05
C ARG A 212 13.76 4.99 -16.43
N ARG A 213 14.44 5.63 -15.47
CA ARG A 213 15.74 6.28 -15.70
C ARG A 213 16.83 5.29 -16.09
N ILE A 214 16.86 4.10 -15.46
CA ILE A 214 17.82 3.04 -15.84
C ILE A 214 17.54 2.55 -17.26
N VAL A 215 16.27 2.32 -17.61
CA VAL A 215 15.86 1.91 -18.96
C VAL A 215 16.22 2.98 -20.00
N SER A 216 15.96 4.27 -19.73
CA SER A 216 16.29 5.37 -20.65
C SER A 216 17.81 5.56 -20.89
N GLN A 217 18.65 5.07 -19.99
CA GLN A 217 20.10 5.05 -20.18
C GLN A 217 20.59 3.82 -20.97
N GLY A 218 19.69 3.00 -21.51
CA GLY A 218 20.06 1.84 -22.32
C GLY A 218 20.73 0.69 -21.56
N VAL A 219 20.57 0.63 -20.23
CA VAL A 219 21.19 -0.41 -19.40
C VAL A 219 20.59 -1.78 -19.69
N GLY A 220 19.27 -1.85 -19.97
CA GLY A 220 18.56 -3.10 -20.20
C GLY A 220 17.09 -2.89 -20.50
N GLN A 221 16.31 -3.94 -20.29
CA GLN A 221 14.85 -4.01 -20.56
C GLN A 221 14.04 -4.03 -19.29
N ALA A 222 12.80 -3.54 -19.37
CA ALA A 222 11.78 -3.67 -18.33
C ALA A 222 10.38 -3.77 -18.93
N LEU A 223 9.41 -4.25 -18.15
CA LEU A 223 8.00 -4.00 -18.44
C LEU A 223 7.59 -2.65 -17.90
N LEU A 224 6.97 -1.84 -18.75
CA LEU A 224 6.43 -0.53 -18.41
C LEU A 224 4.98 -0.44 -18.90
N SER A 225 4.20 0.46 -18.28
CA SER A 225 2.97 0.93 -18.92
C SER A 225 3.33 1.64 -20.24
N ASN A 226 2.58 1.38 -21.30
CA ASN A 226 2.76 2.08 -22.58
C ASN A 226 2.65 3.61 -22.42
N ARG A 227 1.91 4.08 -21.42
CA ARG A 227 1.74 5.51 -21.10
C ARG A 227 2.88 6.11 -20.27
N ASP A 228 3.78 5.26 -19.76
CA ASP A 228 4.87 5.68 -18.86
C ASP A 228 6.26 5.38 -19.45
N VAL A 229 6.34 5.10 -20.74
CA VAL A 229 7.61 4.90 -21.45
C VAL A 229 8.32 6.25 -21.58
N PRO A 230 9.62 6.35 -21.25
CA PRO A 230 10.40 7.57 -21.50
C PRO A 230 10.55 7.84 -23.00
N ASP A 231 10.62 9.11 -23.38
CA ASP A 231 10.82 9.52 -24.76
C ASP A 231 12.11 8.89 -25.33
N GLY A 232 12.04 8.45 -26.60
CA GLY A 232 13.17 7.85 -27.31
C GLY A 232 13.51 6.40 -26.90
N VAL A 233 12.82 5.81 -25.94
CA VAL A 233 12.99 4.41 -25.57
C VAL A 233 12.24 3.51 -26.52
N GLN A 234 12.94 2.51 -27.07
CA GLN A 234 12.33 1.50 -27.93
C GLN A 234 11.37 0.63 -27.15
N THR A 235 10.23 0.29 -27.76
CA THR A 235 9.23 -0.59 -27.17
C THR A 235 8.90 -1.76 -28.08
N THR A 236 8.52 -2.86 -27.46
CA THR A 236 7.93 -4.03 -28.13
C THR A 236 6.57 -4.26 -27.53
N ALA A 237 5.54 -4.32 -28.37
CA ALA A 237 4.19 -4.65 -27.95
C ALA A 237 4.14 -6.07 -27.35
N LEU A 238 3.34 -6.23 -26.31
CA LEU A 238 3.01 -7.52 -25.72
C LEU A 238 1.56 -7.87 -26.08
N GLY A 239 1.22 -9.17 -26.04
CA GLY A 239 -0.14 -9.62 -26.34
C GLY A 239 -1.19 -9.06 -25.37
N ASP A 240 -2.46 -9.18 -25.72
CA ASP A 240 -3.60 -8.61 -24.97
C ASP A 240 -3.67 -9.09 -23.52
N HIS A 241 -3.09 -10.25 -23.19
CA HIS A 241 -3.01 -10.78 -21.83
C HIS A 241 -2.04 -10.01 -20.91
N PHE A 242 -1.26 -9.06 -21.46
CA PHE A 242 -0.52 -8.05 -20.70
C PHE A 242 -1.26 -6.71 -20.59
N SER A 243 -2.54 -6.70 -20.97
CA SER A 243 -3.48 -5.64 -20.53
C SER A 243 -3.90 -5.91 -19.08
N ARG A 244 -3.92 -4.88 -18.26
CA ARG A 244 -4.29 -4.95 -16.85
C ARG A 244 -5.30 -3.87 -16.48
N ASP A 245 -6.08 -4.11 -15.45
CA ASP A 245 -7.00 -3.11 -14.92
C ASP A 245 -6.32 -2.26 -13.84
N PHE A 246 -6.72 -1.00 -13.76
CA PHE A 246 -6.62 -0.23 -12.53
C PHE A 246 -7.83 -0.53 -11.65
N TYR A 247 -7.59 -0.80 -10.38
CA TYR A 247 -8.61 -1.13 -9.41
C TYR A 247 -8.70 -0.07 -8.32
N LEU A 248 -9.90 0.46 -8.12
CA LEU A 248 -10.25 1.21 -6.93
C LEU A 248 -10.63 0.23 -5.83
N LEU A 249 -10.05 0.38 -4.66
CA LEU A 249 -10.26 -0.43 -3.47
C LEU A 249 -10.95 0.41 -2.40
N ILE A 250 -12.06 -0.11 -1.87
CA ILE A 250 -12.85 0.52 -0.80
C ILE A 250 -13.22 -0.57 0.20
N ARG A 251 -13.11 -0.32 1.51
CA ARG A 251 -13.64 -1.27 2.51
C ARG A 251 -15.15 -1.44 2.32
N GLU A 252 -15.66 -2.67 2.45
CA GLU A 252 -17.09 -2.96 2.24
C GLU A 252 -17.99 -2.14 3.18
N GLU A 253 -17.57 -1.90 4.41
CA GLU A 253 -18.29 -1.07 5.39
C GLU A 253 -18.45 0.39 4.94
N ASN A 254 -17.51 0.92 4.15
CA ASN A 254 -17.54 2.28 3.62
C ASN A 254 -18.16 2.38 2.21
N ALA A 255 -18.49 1.25 1.59
CA ALA A 255 -18.97 1.21 0.20
C ALA A 255 -20.38 1.82 0.02
N THR A 256 -21.11 2.06 1.10
CA THR A 256 -22.43 2.72 1.12
C THR A 256 -22.38 4.17 1.58
N ASP A 257 -21.22 4.67 1.98
CA ASP A 257 -21.02 6.07 2.35
C ASP A 257 -21.22 6.98 1.14
N PRO A 258 -22.07 8.02 1.22
CA PRO A 258 -22.33 8.92 0.08
C PRO A 258 -21.10 9.60 -0.48
N VAL A 259 -20.13 9.99 0.37
CA VAL A 259 -18.88 10.62 -0.04
C VAL A 259 -18.01 9.63 -0.81
N MET A 260 -17.89 8.38 -0.31
CA MET A 260 -17.15 7.32 -0.97
C MET A 260 -17.77 6.93 -2.32
N ILE A 261 -19.10 6.93 -2.43
CA ILE A 261 -19.81 6.70 -3.69
C ILE A 261 -19.52 7.81 -4.68
N ALA A 262 -19.59 9.08 -4.26
CA ALA A 262 -19.30 10.24 -5.12
C ALA A 262 -17.84 10.22 -5.61
N LEU A 263 -16.87 9.94 -4.72
CA LEU A 263 -15.47 9.78 -5.06
C LEU A 263 -15.23 8.63 -6.03
N ALA A 264 -15.82 7.47 -5.78
CA ALA A 264 -15.68 6.31 -6.67
C ALA A 264 -16.20 6.61 -8.08
N LYS A 265 -17.34 7.30 -8.19
CA LYS A 265 -17.92 7.72 -9.46
C LYS A 265 -17.01 8.73 -10.18
N LEU A 266 -16.52 9.74 -9.48
CA LEU A 266 -15.60 10.75 -10.04
C LEU A 266 -14.31 10.09 -10.55
N ILE A 267 -13.68 9.26 -9.74
CA ILE A 267 -12.46 8.53 -10.10
C ILE A 267 -12.67 7.65 -11.33
N HIS A 268 -13.79 6.93 -11.38
CA HIS A 268 -14.12 6.07 -12.51
C HIS A 268 -14.33 6.89 -13.80
N GLN A 269 -15.02 8.02 -13.73
CA GLN A 269 -15.21 8.92 -14.87
C GLN A 269 -13.89 9.51 -15.36
N THR A 270 -13.06 10.01 -14.44
CA THR A 270 -11.72 10.55 -14.76
C THR A 270 -10.84 9.50 -15.42
N ALA A 271 -10.79 8.31 -14.87
CA ALA A 271 -9.95 7.24 -15.38
C ALA A 271 -10.35 6.78 -16.80
N ASN A 272 -11.64 6.73 -17.08
CA ASN A 272 -12.15 6.41 -18.42
C ASN A 272 -11.91 7.52 -19.44
N ASN A 273 -11.96 8.79 -19.03
CA ASN A 273 -11.64 9.93 -19.89
C ASN A 273 -10.13 10.04 -20.21
N VAL A 274 -9.28 9.39 -19.41
CA VAL A 274 -7.84 9.22 -19.69
C VAL A 274 -7.60 8.10 -20.70
N ASN A 275 -8.61 7.26 -20.91
CA ASN A 275 -8.65 6.14 -21.83
C ASN A 275 -9.71 6.35 -22.92
N PRO A 276 -9.56 7.22 -23.91
CA PRO A 276 -10.23 6.94 -25.16
C PRO A 276 -9.53 5.68 -25.72
N VAL A 277 -10.21 4.54 -25.61
CA VAL A 277 -9.89 3.37 -26.44
C VAL A 277 -10.30 3.80 -27.84
N GLU A 278 -9.33 4.23 -28.65
CA GLU A 278 -9.42 4.17 -30.11
C GLU A 278 -9.17 2.74 -30.59
#